data_0b59efe2fb2fbb7c5acb3a7b56bacedd
#
_entry.id   0b59efe2fb2fbb7c5acb3a7b56bacedd
#
_cell.length_a   1.000
_cell.length_b   1.000
_cell.length_c   1.000
_cell.angle_alpha   90.00
_cell.angle_beta   90.00
_cell.angle_gamma   90.00
#
_symmetry.space_group_name_H-M   'P 1'
#
loop_
_entity.id
_entity.type
_entity.pdbx_description
1 polymer ?
#
loop_
_entity_poly.entity_id
_entity_poly.type
_entity_poly.pdbx_seq_one_letter_code
_entity_poly.pdbx_strand_id
1 'polypeptide(L)'
;MTKSLRGVALSVGLILTGSVLCAQTPAFAPKLQPLCVADEHTLCLDSGRFSVTAEYQESPEGPSVPATAVTLTDATGYFWFFDSSNVELIVKVLNGCAINSHYWVFAAGLTNVGVHMTVTDLRTEIQKPYDNPVGTPFAPIQDTTAFATCP
;
A
#
# COMPACT_ATOMS: atom_id res chain seq x y z
N MET A 1 -59.98 -58.40 -58.22
CA MET A 1 -59.75 -58.40 -56.76
C MET A 1 -58.33 -57.92 -56.48
N THR A 2 -58.11 -56.61 -56.26
CA THR A 2 -56.85 -56.01 -56.06
C THR A 2 -56.83 -55.33 -54.67
N LYS A 3 -56.01 -55.83 -53.77
CA LYS A 3 -55.78 -55.25 -52.44
C LYS A 3 -54.69 -54.18 -52.50
N SER A 4 -55.06 -52.98 -52.19
CA SER A 4 -54.16 -51.84 -52.00
C SER A 4 -53.44 -51.91 -50.67
N LEU A 5 -52.09 -51.91 -50.61
CA LEU A 5 -51.31 -51.74 -49.44
C LEU A 5 -51.02 -50.21 -49.26
N ARG A 6 -51.44 -49.68 -48.16
CA ARG A 6 -51.09 -48.33 -47.69
C ARG A 6 -49.80 -48.41 -46.95
N GLY A 7 -48.73 -47.70 -47.48
CA GLY A 7 -47.49 -47.50 -46.80
C GLY A 7 -47.61 -46.45 -45.72
N VAL A 8 -47.14 -46.78 -44.50
CA VAL A 8 -46.99 -45.86 -43.39
C VAL A 8 -45.59 -45.21 -43.47
N ALA A 9 -45.53 -43.93 -43.66
CA ALA A 9 -44.27 -43.17 -43.59
C ALA A 9 -43.95 -42.84 -42.14
N LEU A 10 -42.83 -43.37 -41.62
CA LEU A 10 -42.28 -42.96 -40.30
C LEU A 10 -41.47 -41.69 -40.51
N SER A 11 -41.93 -40.56 -39.91
CA SER A 11 -41.18 -39.35 -39.84
C SER A 11 -40.22 -39.40 -38.64
N VAL A 12 -38.92 -39.48 -38.89
CA VAL A 12 -37.89 -39.37 -37.84
C VAL A 12 -37.68 -37.89 -37.56
N GLY A 13 -38.17 -37.42 -36.42
CA GLY A 13 -37.90 -36.05 -35.93
C GLY A 13 -36.49 -35.93 -35.36
N LEU A 14 -35.63 -35.13 -35.99
CA LEU A 14 -34.29 -34.79 -35.51
C LEU A 14 -34.42 -33.75 -34.40
N ILE A 15 -34.23 -34.16 -33.14
CA ILE A 15 -34.18 -33.25 -31.99
C ILE A 15 -32.77 -32.67 -31.90
N LEU A 16 -32.61 -31.40 -32.32
CA LEU A 16 -31.38 -30.62 -32.08
C LEU A 16 -31.37 -30.15 -30.61
N THR A 17 -30.58 -30.82 -29.76
CA THR A 17 -30.30 -30.34 -28.40
C THR A 17 -29.26 -29.25 -28.49
N GLY A 18 -29.68 -27.99 -28.45
CA GLY A 18 -28.79 -26.83 -28.33
C GLY A 18 -28.14 -26.79 -26.94
N SER A 19 -26.85 -27.11 -26.86
CA SER A 19 -26.06 -26.89 -25.63
C SER A 19 -25.83 -25.38 -25.42
N VAL A 20 -26.52 -24.80 -24.42
CA VAL A 20 -26.25 -23.44 -23.99
C VAL A 20 -24.91 -23.44 -23.24
N LEU A 21 -23.85 -22.94 -23.90
CA LEU A 21 -22.58 -22.63 -23.23
C LEU A 21 -22.82 -21.43 -22.31
N CYS A 22 -22.96 -21.69 -21.00
CA CYS A 22 -22.94 -20.64 -20.00
C CYS A 22 -21.52 -20.09 -19.91
N ALA A 23 -21.25 -18.92 -20.49
CA ALA A 23 -20.00 -18.21 -20.36
C ALA A 23 -19.84 -17.81 -18.89
N GLN A 24 -18.97 -18.49 -18.15
CA GLN A 24 -18.58 -18.10 -16.80
C GLN A 24 -17.68 -16.87 -16.94
N THR A 25 -18.19 -15.70 -16.55
CA THR A 25 -17.37 -14.52 -16.33
C THR A 25 -16.39 -14.85 -15.18
N PRO A 26 -15.06 -14.64 -15.36
CA PRO A 26 -14.13 -14.84 -14.27
C PRO A 26 -14.51 -13.89 -13.13
N ALA A 27 -14.86 -14.43 -11.97
CA ALA A 27 -15.06 -13.66 -10.76
C ALA A 27 -13.72 -13.01 -10.44
N PHE A 28 -13.64 -11.68 -10.51
CA PHE A 28 -12.50 -10.91 -10.03
C PHE A 28 -12.42 -11.15 -8.52
N ALA A 29 -11.51 -12.02 -8.10
CA ALA A 29 -11.17 -12.13 -6.69
C ALA A 29 -10.64 -10.78 -6.22
N PRO A 30 -11.17 -10.17 -5.15
CA PRO A 30 -10.61 -8.93 -4.64
C PRO A 30 -9.14 -9.19 -4.29
N LYS A 31 -8.22 -8.45 -4.92
CA LYS A 31 -6.79 -8.50 -4.59
C LYS A 31 -6.69 -8.06 -3.13
N LEU A 32 -6.35 -8.98 -2.23
CA LEU A 32 -6.02 -8.63 -0.85
C LEU A 32 -4.89 -7.61 -0.90
N GLN A 33 -5.19 -6.39 -0.46
CA GLN A 33 -4.19 -5.32 -0.43
C GLN A 33 -3.19 -5.66 0.67
N PRO A 34 -1.88 -5.57 0.41
CA PRO A 34 -0.88 -5.80 1.43
C PRO A 34 -1.08 -4.78 2.56
N LEU A 35 -1.16 -5.27 3.78
CA LEU A 35 -1.11 -4.45 4.98
C LEU A 35 0.33 -4.41 5.48
N CYS A 36 0.71 -3.29 6.07
CA CYS A 36 2.00 -3.14 6.72
C CYS A 36 2.20 -4.19 7.81
N VAL A 37 3.37 -4.79 7.86
CA VAL A 37 3.83 -5.64 8.94
C VAL A 37 4.87 -4.86 9.73
N ALA A 38 4.52 -4.47 10.97
CA ALA A 38 5.45 -3.75 11.83
C ALA A 38 6.57 -4.66 12.29
N ASP A 39 7.79 -4.13 12.28
CA ASP A 39 8.98 -4.77 12.82
C ASP A 39 9.89 -3.73 13.50
N GLU A 40 11.13 -4.09 13.82
CA GLU A 40 12.09 -3.22 14.50
C GLU A 40 12.40 -1.94 13.72
N HIS A 41 12.28 -1.96 12.39
CA HIS A 41 12.66 -0.85 11.50
C HIS A 41 11.48 -0.30 10.70
N THR A 42 10.30 -0.91 10.81
CA THR A 42 9.12 -0.55 10.04
C THR A 42 7.99 -0.07 10.96
N LEU A 43 7.62 1.20 10.81
CA LEU A 43 6.48 1.81 11.46
C LEU A 43 5.25 1.68 10.55
N CYS A 44 4.15 1.12 11.09
CA CYS A 44 2.88 1.00 10.39
C CYS A 44 1.89 2.06 10.85
N LEU A 45 1.32 2.84 9.92
CA LEU A 45 0.39 3.93 10.21
C LEU A 45 -0.90 3.78 9.39
N ASP A 46 -1.97 4.47 9.83
CA ASP A 46 -3.31 4.48 9.22
C ASP A 46 -3.84 3.04 9.02
N SER A 47 -3.96 2.31 10.14
CA SER A 47 -4.43 0.91 10.17
C SER A 47 -3.64 -0.02 9.23
N GLY A 48 -2.34 0.24 9.10
CA GLY A 48 -1.42 -0.56 8.28
C GLY A 48 -1.48 -0.24 6.78
N ARG A 49 -2.10 0.87 6.38
CA ARG A 49 -2.07 1.33 5.00
C ARG A 49 -0.70 1.86 4.61
N PHE A 50 -0.04 2.59 5.51
CA PHE A 50 1.27 3.17 5.26
C PHE A 50 2.34 2.43 6.05
N SER A 51 3.46 2.13 5.38
CA SER A 51 4.72 1.77 6.03
C SER A 51 5.67 2.96 6.00
N VAL A 52 6.40 3.16 7.09
CA VAL A 52 7.47 4.16 7.17
C VAL A 52 8.73 3.48 7.63
N THR A 53 9.81 3.70 6.91
CA THR A 53 11.18 3.29 7.28
C THR A 53 12.07 4.52 7.34
N ALA A 54 13.09 4.47 8.18
CA ALA A 54 14.12 5.51 8.24
C ALA A 54 15.49 4.87 8.39
N GLU A 55 16.47 5.49 7.75
CA GLU A 55 17.89 5.19 7.89
C GLU A 55 18.62 6.46 8.29
N TYR A 56 19.68 6.33 9.08
CA TYR A 56 20.52 7.46 9.46
C TYR A 56 21.99 7.23 9.08
N GLN A 57 22.72 8.34 8.91
CA GLN A 57 24.12 8.34 8.52
C GLN A 57 24.87 9.41 9.32
N GLU A 58 25.89 9.02 10.08
CA GLU A 58 26.63 9.92 10.96
C GLU A 58 27.66 10.81 10.22
N SER A 59 28.16 10.32 9.10
CA SER A 59 29.14 11.06 8.28
C SER A 59 28.89 10.79 6.79
N PRO A 60 29.28 11.70 5.89
CA PRO A 60 29.02 11.56 4.45
C PRO A 60 29.54 10.28 3.81
N GLU A 61 30.64 9.73 4.36
CA GLU A 61 31.28 8.49 3.89
C GLU A 61 30.93 7.28 4.78
N GLY A 62 30.13 7.49 5.83
CA GLY A 62 29.73 6.43 6.77
C GLY A 62 28.65 5.53 6.20
N PRO A 63 28.39 4.39 6.84
CA PRO A 63 27.29 3.52 6.47
C PRO A 63 25.94 4.15 6.76
N SER A 64 24.92 3.83 5.94
CA SER A 64 23.52 4.02 6.30
C SER A 64 23.10 2.91 7.26
N VAL A 65 22.45 3.27 8.36
CA VAL A 65 22.04 2.36 9.42
C VAL A 65 20.52 2.46 9.58
N PRO A 66 19.77 1.34 9.58
CA PRO A 66 18.34 1.37 9.85
C PRO A 66 18.03 1.93 11.24
N ALA A 67 17.10 2.87 11.32
CA ALA A 67 16.59 3.42 12.57
C ALA A 67 15.59 2.47 13.23
N THR A 68 15.47 2.52 14.56
CA THR A 68 14.49 1.69 15.27
C THR A 68 13.16 2.42 15.40
N ALA A 69 12.09 1.76 14.95
CA ALA A 69 10.73 2.29 14.89
C ALA A 69 9.95 2.06 16.18
N VAL A 70 9.20 3.06 16.63
CA VAL A 70 8.31 2.97 17.80
C VAL A 70 6.95 3.58 17.47
N THR A 71 5.90 2.78 17.55
CA THR A 71 4.51 3.23 17.36
C THR A 71 4.02 4.00 18.59
N LEU A 72 3.42 5.18 18.37
CA LEU A 72 2.74 5.95 19.41
C LEU A 72 1.22 5.86 19.30
N THR A 73 0.70 6.06 18.08
CA THR A 73 -0.73 6.00 17.77
C THR A 73 -0.92 5.38 16.39
N ASP A 74 -2.15 5.13 15.96
CA ASP A 74 -2.45 4.68 14.59
C ASP A 74 -1.91 5.65 13.50
N ALA A 75 -1.81 6.95 13.81
CA ALA A 75 -1.37 7.95 12.84
C ALA A 75 0.07 8.44 13.05
N THR A 76 0.75 8.09 14.15
CA THR A 76 2.00 8.71 14.57
C THR A 76 2.95 7.71 15.21
N GLY A 77 4.24 7.85 14.90
CA GLY A 77 5.31 7.15 15.58
C GLY A 77 6.60 7.93 15.53
N TYR A 78 7.67 7.33 16.03
CA TYR A 78 8.99 7.94 16.00
C TYR A 78 10.08 6.89 15.74
N PHE A 79 11.26 7.38 15.48
CA PHE A 79 12.47 6.59 15.34
C PHE A 79 13.54 7.11 16.31
N TRP A 80 14.30 6.17 16.86
CA TRP A 80 15.53 6.47 17.55
C TRP A 80 16.72 5.84 16.78
N PHE A 81 17.92 6.42 16.95
CA PHE A 81 19.11 6.04 16.19
C PHE A 81 20.17 5.39 17.08
N PHE A 82 20.46 6.01 18.21
CA PHE A 82 21.57 5.62 19.07
C PHE A 82 21.13 5.03 20.40
N ASP A 83 20.11 5.58 21.01
CA ASP A 83 19.61 5.20 22.32
C ASP A 83 18.08 5.25 22.34
N SER A 84 17.46 4.21 22.90
CA SER A 84 15.99 4.07 22.94
C SER A 84 15.28 5.15 23.76
N SER A 85 15.98 5.87 24.63
CA SER A 85 15.46 6.99 25.39
C SER A 85 15.53 8.33 24.63
N ASN A 86 16.17 8.35 23.44
CA ASN A 86 16.39 9.56 22.65
C ASN A 86 15.57 9.53 21.35
N VAL A 87 14.53 10.37 21.26
CA VAL A 87 13.73 10.51 20.04
C VAL A 87 14.49 11.35 19.03
N GLU A 88 14.81 10.78 17.87
CA GLU A 88 15.55 11.49 16.82
C GLU A 88 14.65 11.98 15.68
N LEU A 89 13.61 11.22 15.31
CA LEU A 89 12.69 11.56 14.22
C LEU A 89 11.26 11.17 14.61
N ILE A 90 10.34 12.13 14.59
CA ILE A 90 8.90 11.86 14.72
C ILE A 90 8.21 12.01 13.38
N VAL A 91 7.25 11.13 13.09
CA VAL A 91 6.48 11.15 11.85
C VAL A 91 5.01 10.84 12.09
N LYS A 92 4.13 11.47 11.31
CA LYS A 92 2.71 11.12 11.25
C LYS A 92 2.20 11.18 9.82
N VAL A 93 1.21 10.31 9.53
CA VAL A 93 0.43 10.32 8.30
C VAL A 93 -1.02 10.61 8.64
N LEU A 94 -1.63 11.57 7.95
CA LEU A 94 -3.01 11.99 8.19
C LEU A 94 -3.85 11.85 6.92
N ASN A 95 -5.09 11.40 7.10
CA ASN A 95 -6.07 11.39 6.03
C ASN A 95 -6.65 12.79 5.80
N GLY A 96 -6.17 13.49 4.77
CA GLY A 96 -6.66 14.79 4.32
C GLY A 96 -7.65 14.71 3.16
N CYS A 97 -8.18 13.52 2.83
CA CYS A 97 -9.00 13.28 1.64
C CYS A 97 -10.23 14.18 1.55
N ALA A 98 -10.87 14.47 2.68
CA ALA A 98 -12.02 15.36 2.73
C ALA A 98 -11.66 16.86 2.57
N ILE A 99 -10.37 17.20 2.64
CA ILE A 99 -9.89 18.61 2.60
C ILE A 99 -9.32 18.93 1.21
N ASN A 100 -8.37 18.12 0.74
CA ASN A 100 -7.68 18.39 -0.52
C ASN A 100 -7.39 17.12 -1.36
N SER A 101 -8.09 16.03 -1.11
CA SER A 101 -7.97 14.75 -1.83
C SER A 101 -6.57 14.12 -1.73
N HIS A 102 -5.86 14.33 -0.60
CA HIS A 102 -4.54 13.77 -0.37
C HIS A 102 -4.39 13.20 1.04
N TYR A 103 -3.50 12.22 1.20
CA TYR A 103 -2.90 11.91 2.49
C TYR A 103 -1.69 12.81 2.70
N TRP A 104 -1.49 13.23 3.95
CA TRP A 104 -0.48 14.20 4.36
C TRP A 104 0.62 13.52 5.16
N VAL A 105 1.86 13.93 4.94
CA VAL A 105 3.01 13.51 5.74
C VAL A 105 3.58 14.71 6.50
N PHE A 106 3.71 14.55 7.81
CA PHE A 106 4.39 15.50 8.68
C PHE A 106 5.53 14.77 9.39
N ALA A 107 6.71 15.36 9.40
CA ALA A 107 7.83 14.84 10.17
C ALA A 107 8.67 15.99 10.75
N ALA A 108 9.38 15.68 11.83
CA ALA A 108 10.35 16.58 12.42
C ALA A 108 11.46 15.74 13.06
N GLY A 109 12.72 16.15 12.83
CA GLY A 109 13.88 15.54 13.47
C GLY A 109 14.47 16.42 14.57
N LEU A 110 15.01 15.79 15.59
CA LEU A 110 15.77 16.40 16.68
C LEU A 110 17.26 16.07 16.52
N THR A 111 17.74 16.09 15.29
CA THR A 111 19.05 15.60 14.90
C THR A 111 19.67 16.44 13.79
N ASN A 112 20.99 16.31 13.60
CA ASN A 112 21.72 16.84 12.47
C ASN A 112 22.52 15.76 11.71
N VAL A 113 22.32 14.48 12.02
CA VAL A 113 22.87 13.41 11.18
C VAL A 113 22.09 13.32 9.88
N GLY A 114 22.65 12.64 8.88
CA GLY A 114 21.93 12.35 7.65
C GLY A 114 20.75 11.43 7.94
N VAL A 115 19.59 11.70 7.33
CA VAL A 115 18.40 10.88 7.45
C VAL A 115 17.80 10.66 6.08
N HIS A 116 17.50 9.40 5.76
CA HIS A 116 16.68 9.01 4.62
C HIS A 116 15.42 8.35 5.15
N MET A 117 14.26 9.01 5.03
CA MET A 117 12.97 8.47 5.43
C MET A 117 12.12 8.16 4.21
N THR A 118 11.55 6.96 4.13
CA THR A 118 10.61 6.57 3.07
C THR A 118 9.24 6.28 3.65
N VAL A 119 8.20 6.92 3.10
CA VAL A 119 6.80 6.60 3.37
C VAL A 119 6.21 5.91 2.15
N THR A 120 5.58 4.75 2.34
CA THR A 120 4.96 3.95 1.27
C THR A 120 3.46 3.78 1.52
N ASP A 121 2.62 4.17 0.56
CA ASP A 121 1.21 3.76 0.53
C ASP A 121 1.12 2.35 -0.06
N LEU A 122 0.90 1.34 0.77
CA LEU A 122 0.87 -0.07 0.36
C LEU A 122 -0.32 -0.44 -0.53
N ARG A 123 -1.36 0.39 -0.59
CA ARG A 123 -2.49 0.15 -1.50
C ARG A 123 -2.15 0.45 -2.94
N THR A 124 -1.27 1.42 -3.17
CA THR A 124 -0.90 1.91 -4.51
C THR A 124 0.56 1.64 -4.83
N GLU A 125 1.35 1.17 -3.84
CA GLU A 125 2.79 0.94 -3.95
C GLU A 125 3.59 2.23 -4.26
N ILE A 126 2.97 3.42 -4.04
CA ILE A 126 3.63 4.71 -4.23
C ILE A 126 4.50 5.01 -3.03
N GLN A 127 5.74 5.44 -3.29
CA GLN A 127 6.74 5.81 -2.29
C GLN A 127 7.04 7.29 -2.35
N LYS A 128 7.28 7.89 -1.18
CA LYS A 128 7.74 9.27 -1.00
C LYS A 128 8.99 9.25 -0.13
N PRO A 129 10.17 9.52 -0.71
CA PRO A 129 11.39 9.73 0.05
C PRO A 129 11.47 11.15 0.59
N TYR A 130 12.12 11.30 1.76
CA TYR A 130 12.43 12.56 2.41
C TYR A 130 13.86 12.46 2.95
N ASP A 131 14.72 13.38 2.54
CA ASP A 131 16.14 13.35 2.83
C ASP A 131 16.57 14.56 3.67
N ASN A 132 17.41 14.32 4.65
CA ASN A 132 18.16 15.34 5.38
C ASN A 132 19.65 15.06 5.26
N PRO A 133 20.45 15.98 4.69
CA PRO A 133 21.89 15.77 4.56
C PRO A 133 22.63 15.75 5.91
N VAL A 134 23.73 15.01 5.98
CA VAL A 134 24.63 15.00 7.14
C VAL A 134 25.07 16.42 7.50
N GLY A 135 25.08 16.75 8.79
CA GLY A 135 25.49 18.04 9.32
C GLY A 135 24.44 19.14 9.20
N THR A 136 23.27 18.84 8.67
CA THR A 136 22.17 19.79 8.52
C THR A 136 21.09 19.51 9.59
N PRO A 137 20.66 20.51 10.39
CA PRO A 137 19.52 20.35 11.29
C PRO A 137 18.28 19.91 10.50
N PHE A 138 17.59 18.87 10.98
CA PHE A 138 16.42 18.34 10.28
C PHE A 138 15.28 19.36 10.26
N ALA A 139 14.94 19.89 9.08
CA ALA A 139 13.86 20.83 8.91
C ALA A 139 12.49 20.12 8.99
N PRO A 140 11.46 20.72 9.63
CA PRO A 140 10.13 20.13 9.65
C PRO A 140 9.56 19.90 8.25
N ILE A 141 9.05 18.72 7.99
CA ILE A 141 8.33 18.34 6.78
C ILE A 141 6.84 18.56 7.02
N GLN A 142 6.17 19.26 6.09
CA GLN A 142 4.74 19.54 6.09
C GLN A 142 4.17 19.29 4.67
N ASP A 143 4.23 18.04 4.22
CA ASP A 143 3.75 17.66 2.88
C ASP A 143 2.25 17.31 2.93
N THR A 144 1.42 18.32 2.66
CA THR A 144 -0.06 18.16 2.59
C THR A 144 -0.54 17.65 1.22
N THR A 145 0.38 17.31 0.31
CA THR A 145 0.09 16.75 -1.00
C THR A 145 0.84 15.43 -1.25
N ALA A 146 1.26 14.76 -0.18
CA ALA A 146 2.14 13.60 -0.26
C ALA A 146 1.57 12.48 -1.14
N PHE A 147 0.31 12.08 -0.95
CA PHE A 147 -0.29 10.99 -1.70
C PHE A 147 -1.69 11.36 -2.21
N ALA A 148 -1.86 11.45 -3.52
CA ALA A 148 -3.15 11.63 -4.20
C ALA A 148 -3.87 10.27 -4.39
N THR A 149 -3.99 9.50 -3.29
CA THR A 149 -4.43 8.10 -3.29
C THR A 149 -5.72 7.89 -2.48
N CYS A 150 -6.53 8.93 -2.39
CA CYS A 150 -7.83 8.86 -1.72
C CYS A 150 -8.76 7.85 -2.40
N PRO A 151 -9.67 7.20 -1.64
CA PRO A 151 -10.69 6.29 -2.18
C PRO A 151 -11.63 6.97 -3.15
#